data_5a76ccc506ed81d2247a819049003c3d
#
_entry.id   5a76ccc506ed81d2247a819049003c3d
#
_cell.length_a   1.000
_cell.length_b   1.000
_cell.length_c   1.000
_cell.angle_alpha   90.00
_cell.angle_beta   90.00
_cell.angle_gamma   90.00
#
_symmetry.space_group_name_H-M   'P 1'
#
loop_
_entity.id
_entity.type
_entity.pdbx_description
1 polymer ?
#
loop_
_entity_poly.entity_id
_entity_poly.type
_entity_poly.pdbx_seq_one_letter_code
_entity_poly.pdbx_strand_id
1 'polypeptide(L)'
;MRYPASEKTEIIQLVERSHLPARRTLDKLGIPRATFYRWHDRYREGGPEALADHRSRPDRVWNRIPDRVRQQVIDLALEVPELSPRELAVRFTDEKRYFVSESSVYRLLKAQDLITSPAYVVIKAASEFKDKTTAINQMWQTDFTYLKIAGWGWYYLSTVLDDFSRYIVAWKLCATMCASDVTDTLDLALAASGLDHITVLHRPRLLSDNGSSYVAGDLAEWLKGKGMDHVRGAPYHPQTQGKIERWHQTLKNRILLNNYYLPGDLERQISTFVEHDNQARYRESLANLTPADVYFGRAQAIIAER
;
A
#
# COMPACT_ATOMS: atom_id res chain seq x y z
N MET A 1 -33.47 -0.45 -25.13
CA MET A 1 -34.07 -0.11 -23.82
C MET A 1 -34.23 -1.41 -23.01
N ARG A 2 -33.86 -1.41 -21.73
CA ARG A 2 -34.14 -2.52 -20.80
C ARG A 2 -35.35 -2.15 -19.94
N TYR A 3 -36.39 -2.94 -19.98
CA TYR A 3 -37.58 -2.78 -19.16
C TYR A 3 -37.41 -3.56 -17.84
N PRO A 4 -37.61 -2.96 -16.67
CA PRO A 4 -37.64 -3.70 -15.40
C PRO A 4 -38.84 -4.65 -15.33
N ALA A 5 -38.79 -5.62 -14.42
CA ALA A 5 -39.84 -6.66 -14.31
C ALA A 5 -41.22 -6.08 -14.03
N SER A 6 -41.33 -5.02 -13.21
CA SER A 6 -42.56 -4.29 -12.93
C SER A 6 -43.18 -3.72 -14.20
N GLU A 7 -42.40 -3.02 -15.00
CA GLU A 7 -42.84 -2.39 -16.23
C GLU A 7 -43.28 -3.43 -17.30
N LYS A 8 -42.54 -4.55 -17.40
CA LYS A 8 -42.95 -5.70 -18.25
C LYS A 8 -44.29 -6.25 -17.83
N THR A 9 -44.56 -6.36 -16.52
CA THR A 9 -45.85 -6.83 -15.98
C THR A 9 -46.96 -5.85 -16.31
N GLU A 10 -46.74 -4.55 -16.13
CA GLU A 10 -47.75 -3.51 -16.47
C GLU A 10 -48.08 -3.53 -17.97
N ILE A 11 -47.07 -3.67 -18.83
CA ILE A 11 -47.29 -3.75 -20.28
C ILE A 11 -48.12 -4.99 -20.64
N ILE A 12 -47.87 -6.15 -20.03
CA ILE A 12 -48.66 -7.36 -20.26
C ILE A 12 -50.11 -7.14 -19.84
N GLN A 13 -50.35 -6.63 -18.64
CA GLN A 13 -51.70 -6.34 -18.15
C GLN A 13 -52.42 -5.33 -19.00
N LEU A 14 -51.73 -4.29 -19.49
CA LEU A 14 -52.30 -3.26 -20.35
C LEU A 14 -52.73 -3.83 -21.70
N VAL A 15 -51.93 -4.71 -22.29
CA VAL A 15 -52.28 -5.39 -23.56
C VAL A 15 -53.46 -6.36 -23.35
N GLU A 16 -53.51 -7.11 -22.24
CA GLU A 16 -54.63 -8.03 -21.93
C GLU A 16 -55.95 -7.33 -21.65
N ARG A 17 -55.90 -6.14 -21.03
CA ARG A 17 -57.08 -5.34 -20.72
C ARG A 17 -57.51 -4.40 -21.85
N SER A 18 -56.71 -4.29 -22.89
CA SER A 18 -56.99 -3.40 -24.01
C SER A 18 -58.15 -3.90 -24.87
N HIS A 19 -59.08 -3.01 -25.22
CA HIS A 19 -60.13 -3.27 -26.21
C HIS A 19 -59.62 -3.33 -27.66
N LEU A 20 -58.32 -2.99 -27.86
CA LEU A 20 -57.69 -3.01 -29.17
C LEU A 20 -56.97 -4.36 -29.38
N PRO A 21 -56.87 -4.81 -30.63
CA PRO A 21 -56.04 -5.98 -30.94
C PRO A 21 -54.62 -5.77 -30.43
N ALA A 22 -53.99 -6.80 -29.84
CA ALA A 22 -52.64 -6.75 -29.26
C ALA A 22 -51.62 -6.10 -30.18
N ARG A 23 -51.74 -6.34 -31.50
CA ARG A 23 -50.88 -5.73 -32.50
C ARG A 23 -50.92 -4.21 -32.46
N ARG A 24 -52.10 -3.62 -32.42
CA ARG A 24 -52.27 -2.14 -32.40
C ARG A 24 -51.84 -1.52 -31.09
N THR A 25 -52.03 -2.22 -30.00
CA THR A 25 -51.59 -1.76 -28.67
C THR A 25 -50.05 -1.76 -28.58
N LEU A 26 -49.42 -2.80 -29.05
CA LEU A 26 -47.95 -2.91 -29.09
C LEU A 26 -47.29 -1.92 -30.03
N ASP A 27 -47.92 -1.68 -31.21
CA ASP A 27 -47.43 -0.68 -32.16
C ASP A 27 -47.50 0.75 -31.55
N LYS A 28 -48.54 1.07 -30.76
CA LYS A 28 -48.67 2.34 -30.02
C LYS A 28 -47.64 2.45 -28.89
N LEU A 29 -47.27 1.36 -28.24
CA LEU A 29 -46.26 1.31 -27.17
C LEU A 29 -44.85 1.26 -27.71
N GLY A 30 -44.65 1.11 -29.00
CA GLY A 30 -43.31 0.97 -29.62
C GLY A 30 -42.60 -0.32 -29.24
N ILE A 31 -43.34 -1.40 -28.87
CA ILE A 31 -42.76 -2.66 -28.41
C ILE A 31 -42.83 -3.70 -29.52
N PRO A 32 -41.67 -4.30 -29.91
CA PRO A 32 -41.65 -5.37 -30.90
C PRO A 32 -42.45 -6.59 -30.40
N ARG A 33 -43.32 -7.15 -31.27
CA ARG A 33 -44.17 -8.30 -30.92
C ARG A 33 -43.38 -9.49 -30.38
N ALA A 34 -42.28 -9.85 -31.02
CA ALA A 34 -41.41 -10.93 -30.57
C ALA A 34 -40.92 -10.75 -29.14
N THR A 35 -40.63 -9.48 -28.74
CA THR A 35 -40.23 -9.15 -27.38
C THR A 35 -41.39 -9.31 -26.40
N PHE A 36 -42.58 -8.84 -26.76
CA PHE A 36 -43.76 -8.97 -25.93
C PHE A 36 -44.15 -10.44 -25.71
N TYR A 37 -44.28 -11.27 -26.77
CA TYR A 37 -44.64 -12.66 -26.62
C TYR A 37 -43.65 -13.47 -25.81
N ARG A 38 -42.35 -13.19 -25.92
CA ARG A 38 -41.33 -13.78 -25.06
C ARG A 38 -41.51 -13.43 -23.59
N TRP A 39 -41.96 -12.21 -23.27
CA TRP A 39 -42.31 -11.85 -21.90
C TRP A 39 -43.59 -12.50 -21.45
N HIS A 40 -44.61 -12.51 -22.28
CA HIS A 40 -45.90 -13.11 -22.01
C HIS A 40 -45.80 -14.61 -21.73
N ASP A 41 -45.04 -15.34 -22.52
CA ASP A 41 -44.81 -16.77 -22.31
C ASP A 41 -44.14 -17.03 -20.94
N ARG A 42 -43.11 -16.26 -20.59
CA ARG A 42 -42.47 -16.35 -19.26
C ARG A 42 -43.44 -15.98 -18.14
N TYR A 43 -44.25 -15.00 -18.34
CA TYR A 43 -45.27 -14.59 -17.37
C TYR A 43 -46.30 -15.69 -17.14
N ARG A 44 -46.73 -16.38 -18.20
CA ARG A 44 -47.66 -17.52 -18.11
C ARG A 44 -47.07 -18.72 -17.41
N GLU A 45 -45.81 -19.01 -17.62
CA GLU A 45 -45.12 -20.15 -17.04
C GLU A 45 -44.74 -19.95 -15.57
N GLY A 46 -44.29 -18.77 -15.18
CA GLY A 46 -43.71 -18.52 -13.85
C GLY A 46 -44.12 -17.23 -13.15
N GLY A 47 -45.22 -16.59 -13.65
CA GLY A 47 -45.77 -15.37 -13.03
C GLY A 47 -44.85 -14.15 -13.15
N PRO A 48 -45.16 -13.07 -12.38
CA PRO A 48 -44.41 -11.81 -12.42
C PRO A 48 -42.91 -11.99 -12.09
N GLU A 49 -42.55 -12.94 -11.25
CA GLU A 49 -41.18 -13.19 -10.83
C GLU A 49 -40.30 -13.74 -11.97
N ALA A 50 -40.90 -14.48 -12.92
CA ALA A 50 -40.19 -14.99 -14.10
C ALA A 50 -39.77 -13.88 -15.10
N LEU A 51 -40.31 -12.68 -14.95
CA LEU A 51 -39.95 -11.51 -15.76
C LEU A 51 -38.67 -10.81 -15.28
N ALA A 52 -38.17 -11.15 -14.10
CA ALA A 52 -36.89 -10.62 -13.61
C ALA A 52 -35.74 -10.99 -14.55
N ASP A 53 -34.87 -10.01 -14.82
CA ASP A 53 -33.68 -10.27 -15.63
C ASP A 53 -32.69 -11.07 -14.80
N HIS A 54 -32.51 -12.35 -15.13
CA HIS A 54 -31.45 -13.15 -14.58
C HIS A 54 -30.10 -12.62 -15.10
N ARG A 55 -29.19 -12.29 -14.18
CA ARG A 55 -27.79 -12.03 -14.56
C ARG A 55 -27.25 -13.32 -15.17
N SER A 56 -26.75 -13.22 -16.40
CA SER A 56 -26.02 -14.33 -17.02
C SER A 56 -24.83 -14.66 -16.12
N ARG A 57 -24.91 -15.77 -15.39
CA ARG A 57 -23.78 -16.36 -14.67
C ARG A 57 -23.32 -17.54 -15.50
N PRO A 58 -22.15 -17.46 -16.15
CA PRO A 58 -21.62 -18.63 -16.83
C PRO A 58 -21.36 -19.75 -15.79
N ASP A 59 -21.88 -20.92 -16.00
CA ASP A 59 -21.75 -22.09 -15.12
C ASP A 59 -20.29 -22.52 -14.96
N ARG A 60 -19.45 -22.22 -15.94
CA ARG A 60 -18.01 -22.48 -15.93
C ARG A 60 -17.24 -21.22 -16.25
N VAL A 61 -16.53 -20.71 -15.25
CA VAL A 61 -15.47 -19.70 -15.43
C VAL A 61 -14.14 -20.46 -15.36
N TRP A 62 -13.47 -20.62 -16.51
CA TRP A 62 -12.25 -21.43 -16.63
C TRP A 62 -11.11 -20.97 -15.70
N ASN A 63 -11.09 -19.67 -15.35
CA ASN A 63 -10.11 -19.07 -14.46
C ASN A 63 -10.64 -18.82 -13.04
N ARG A 64 -11.69 -19.51 -12.62
CA ARG A 64 -12.23 -19.41 -11.26
C ARG A 64 -11.21 -19.94 -10.26
N ILE A 65 -10.86 -19.11 -9.27
CA ILE A 65 -10.03 -19.54 -8.15
C ILE A 65 -10.73 -20.70 -7.43
N PRO A 66 -10.06 -21.86 -7.23
CA PRO A 66 -10.61 -22.99 -6.52
C PRO A 66 -11.11 -22.61 -5.12
N ASP A 67 -12.19 -23.21 -4.66
CA ASP A 67 -12.80 -22.85 -3.37
C ASP A 67 -11.83 -23.10 -2.19
N ARG A 68 -10.98 -24.13 -2.28
CA ARG A 68 -9.90 -24.37 -1.31
C ARG A 68 -8.93 -23.18 -1.22
N VAL A 69 -8.51 -22.63 -2.35
CA VAL A 69 -7.58 -21.48 -2.39
C VAL A 69 -8.28 -20.23 -1.87
N ARG A 70 -9.56 -20.04 -2.18
CA ARG A 70 -10.36 -18.94 -1.65
C ARG A 70 -10.42 -18.95 -0.13
N GLN A 71 -10.65 -20.14 0.44
CA GLN A 71 -10.69 -20.32 1.89
C GLN A 71 -9.32 -20.01 2.51
N GLN A 72 -8.24 -20.51 1.96
CA GLN A 72 -6.89 -20.25 2.43
C GLN A 72 -6.54 -18.74 2.42
N VAL A 73 -7.01 -17.99 1.43
CA VAL A 73 -6.82 -16.52 1.39
C VAL A 73 -7.62 -15.84 2.50
N ILE A 74 -8.84 -16.29 2.78
CA ILE A 74 -9.67 -15.78 3.88
C ILE A 74 -9.00 -16.07 5.22
N ASP A 75 -8.54 -17.31 5.43
CA ASP A 75 -7.87 -17.73 6.66
C ASP A 75 -6.61 -16.87 6.91
N LEU A 76 -5.80 -16.67 5.88
CA LEU A 76 -4.62 -15.79 5.97
C LEU A 76 -5.00 -14.33 6.31
N ALA A 77 -6.11 -13.82 5.76
CA ALA A 77 -6.57 -12.47 6.07
C ALA A 77 -7.06 -12.32 7.52
N LEU A 78 -7.62 -13.40 8.09
CA LEU A 78 -8.03 -13.43 9.50
C LEU A 78 -6.84 -13.57 10.46
N GLU A 79 -5.79 -14.31 10.05
CA GLU A 79 -4.55 -14.43 10.82
C GLU A 79 -3.76 -13.12 10.89
N VAL A 80 -3.75 -12.36 9.80
CA VAL A 80 -3.00 -11.10 9.68
C VAL A 80 -3.88 -9.96 9.16
N PRO A 81 -4.82 -9.47 9.96
CA PRO A 81 -5.83 -8.48 9.55
C PRO A 81 -5.24 -7.12 9.19
N GLU A 82 -3.97 -6.90 9.49
CA GLU A 82 -3.27 -5.63 9.23
C GLU A 82 -2.81 -5.49 7.77
N LEU A 83 -2.73 -6.59 7.04
CA LEU A 83 -2.24 -6.59 5.67
C LEU A 83 -3.32 -6.10 4.70
N SER A 84 -2.90 -5.24 3.77
CA SER A 84 -3.76 -4.82 2.66
C SER A 84 -4.04 -5.99 1.70
N PRO A 85 -5.12 -5.94 0.89
CA PRO A 85 -5.41 -6.97 -0.11
C PRO A 85 -4.24 -7.26 -1.06
N ARG A 86 -3.42 -6.24 -1.35
CA ARG A 86 -2.22 -6.38 -2.17
C ARG A 86 -1.14 -7.16 -1.44
N GLU A 87 -0.83 -6.78 -0.21
CA GLU A 87 0.17 -7.45 0.62
C GLU A 87 -0.23 -8.91 0.86
N LEU A 88 -1.52 -9.17 1.12
CA LEU A 88 -2.06 -10.52 1.23
C LEU A 88 -1.90 -11.32 -0.07
N ALA A 89 -2.14 -10.72 -1.24
CA ALA A 89 -1.96 -11.39 -2.53
C ALA A 89 -0.50 -11.80 -2.76
N VAL A 90 0.44 -10.90 -2.44
CA VAL A 90 1.88 -11.17 -2.58
C VAL A 90 2.31 -12.25 -1.61
N ARG A 91 1.98 -12.09 -0.32
CA ARG A 91 2.33 -13.06 0.72
C ARG A 91 1.76 -14.45 0.44
N PHE A 92 0.50 -14.52 0.03
CA PHE A 92 -0.13 -15.78 -0.35
C PHE A 92 0.59 -16.43 -1.53
N THR A 93 0.96 -15.65 -2.55
CA THR A 93 1.71 -16.14 -3.72
C THR A 93 3.07 -16.69 -3.31
N ASP A 94 3.80 -15.97 -2.47
CA ASP A 94 5.14 -16.37 -2.00
C ASP A 94 5.10 -17.64 -1.11
N GLU A 95 4.11 -17.74 -0.20
CA GLU A 95 4.00 -18.86 0.73
C GLU A 95 3.39 -20.13 0.10
N LYS A 96 2.35 -19.96 -0.72
CA LYS A 96 1.57 -21.11 -1.28
C LYS A 96 1.93 -21.46 -2.71
N ARG A 97 2.85 -20.69 -3.35
CA ARG A 97 3.26 -20.88 -4.76
C ARG A 97 2.07 -20.92 -5.73
N TYR A 98 1.03 -20.17 -5.40
CA TYR A 98 -0.17 -20.03 -6.20
C TYR A 98 -0.50 -18.56 -6.40
N PHE A 99 -0.44 -18.10 -7.65
CA PHE A 99 -0.70 -16.71 -7.97
C PHE A 99 -2.17 -16.32 -7.76
N VAL A 100 -2.38 -15.29 -6.96
CA VAL A 100 -3.69 -14.64 -6.77
C VAL A 100 -3.52 -13.14 -7.00
N SER A 101 -4.35 -12.57 -7.87
CA SER A 101 -4.28 -11.11 -8.10
C SER A 101 -4.89 -10.33 -6.93
N GLU A 102 -4.36 -9.12 -6.68
CA GLU A 102 -4.92 -8.17 -5.70
C GLU A 102 -6.42 -7.97 -5.88
N SER A 103 -6.87 -7.78 -7.14
CA SER A 103 -8.30 -7.58 -7.45
C SER A 103 -9.16 -8.77 -7.06
N SER A 104 -8.60 -9.98 -7.09
CA SER A 104 -9.31 -11.20 -6.67
C SER A 104 -9.39 -11.29 -5.16
N VAL A 105 -8.29 -10.99 -4.45
CA VAL A 105 -8.26 -10.91 -2.99
C VAL A 105 -9.23 -9.84 -2.50
N TYR A 106 -9.18 -8.63 -3.06
CA TYR A 106 -10.11 -7.55 -2.70
C TYR A 106 -11.57 -7.96 -2.84
N ARG A 107 -11.96 -8.56 -4.00
CA ARG A 107 -13.33 -9.01 -4.23
C ARG A 107 -13.76 -10.11 -3.26
N LEU A 108 -12.84 -11.00 -2.93
CA LEU A 108 -13.07 -12.10 -2.00
C LEU A 108 -13.31 -11.56 -0.58
N LEU A 109 -12.44 -10.70 -0.08
CA LEU A 109 -12.54 -10.10 1.25
C LEU A 109 -13.75 -9.18 1.37
N LYS A 110 -14.07 -8.42 0.31
CA LYS A 110 -15.28 -7.59 0.25
C LYS A 110 -16.57 -8.42 0.31
N ALA A 111 -16.58 -9.59 -0.33
CA ALA A 111 -17.75 -10.50 -0.30
C ALA A 111 -17.96 -11.13 1.09
N GLN A 112 -16.96 -11.09 1.97
CA GLN A 112 -16.99 -11.59 3.35
C GLN A 112 -17.06 -10.45 4.38
N ASP A 113 -17.31 -9.20 3.92
CA ASP A 113 -17.34 -7.98 4.76
C ASP A 113 -16.08 -7.76 5.62
N LEU A 114 -14.94 -8.33 5.18
CA LEU A 114 -13.63 -8.18 5.83
C LEU A 114 -12.90 -6.90 5.42
N ILE A 115 -13.42 -6.14 4.46
CA ILE A 115 -12.90 -4.83 4.05
C ILE A 115 -13.95 -3.79 4.33
N THR A 116 -13.72 -2.97 5.36
CA THR A 116 -14.41 -1.70 5.52
C THR A 116 -13.88 -0.74 4.45
N SER A 117 -14.78 -0.17 3.64
CA SER A 117 -14.43 0.71 2.51
C SER A 117 -13.58 1.89 2.98
N PRO A 118 -12.28 1.96 2.70
CA PRO A 118 -11.49 3.14 2.99
C PRO A 118 -11.55 4.07 1.79
N ALA A 119 -11.90 5.31 2.03
CA ALA A 119 -11.68 6.38 1.08
C ALA A 119 -10.17 6.72 1.05
N TYR A 120 -9.36 5.98 0.31
CA TYR A 120 -7.98 6.37 0.03
C TYR A 120 -7.95 7.19 -1.25
N VAL A 121 -7.71 8.48 -1.08
CA VAL A 121 -7.28 9.34 -2.18
C VAL A 121 -5.78 9.11 -2.38
N VAL A 122 -5.42 8.35 -3.39
CA VAL A 122 -4.02 8.20 -3.80
C VAL A 122 -3.61 9.46 -4.55
N ILE A 123 -2.98 10.39 -3.86
CA ILE A 123 -2.29 11.51 -4.50
C ILE A 123 -1.00 10.94 -5.09
N LYS A 124 -0.92 10.85 -6.42
CA LYS A 124 0.33 10.54 -7.12
C LYS A 124 1.33 11.67 -6.83
N ALA A 125 2.36 11.38 -6.03
CA ALA A 125 3.48 12.29 -5.88
C ALA A 125 4.21 12.38 -7.23
N ALA A 126 4.33 13.59 -7.76
CA ALA A 126 5.15 13.85 -8.93
C ALA A 126 6.62 13.53 -8.60
N SER A 127 7.25 12.67 -9.39
CA SER A 127 8.64 12.29 -9.20
C SER A 127 9.53 13.30 -9.94
N GLU A 128 9.97 14.34 -9.24
CA GLU A 128 10.83 15.41 -9.80
C GLU A 128 12.32 15.25 -9.48
N PHE A 129 12.78 14.11 -9.01
CA PHE A 129 14.20 13.91 -8.81
C PHE A 129 14.87 13.58 -10.15
N LYS A 130 15.74 14.48 -10.66
CA LYS A 130 16.49 14.28 -11.90
C LYS A 130 17.50 13.12 -11.80
N ASP A 131 18.05 12.87 -10.60
CA ASP A 131 19.05 11.83 -10.33
C ASP A 131 18.48 10.75 -9.41
N LYS A 132 17.72 9.82 -9.99
CA LYS A 132 17.22 8.67 -9.25
C LYS A 132 18.38 7.74 -8.87
N THR A 133 18.40 7.29 -7.61
CA THR A 133 19.32 6.23 -7.17
C THR A 133 19.05 4.93 -7.92
N THR A 134 20.10 4.26 -8.32
CA THR A 134 20.05 3.01 -9.09
C THR A 134 20.59 1.79 -8.33
N ALA A 135 21.24 2.03 -7.19
CA ALA A 135 21.78 0.99 -6.33
C ALA A 135 21.68 1.39 -4.85
N ILE A 136 21.80 0.40 -3.99
CA ILE A 136 21.90 0.58 -2.53
C ILE A 136 23.15 1.40 -2.16
N ASN A 137 23.06 2.11 -1.04
CA ASN A 137 24.17 2.90 -0.49
C ASN A 137 24.73 3.99 -1.43
N GLN A 138 23.99 4.42 -2.46
CA GLN A 138 24.35 5.60 -3.26
C GLN A 138 23.96 6.89 -2.56
N MET A 139 22.83 6.89 -1.86
CA MET A 139 22.31 8.04 -1.14
C MET A 139 21.52 7.58 0.07
N TRP A 140 21.79 8.17 1.21
CA TRP A 140 21.04 8.03 2.43
C TRP A 140 20.24 9.28 2.72
N GLN A 141 18.97 9.12 3.03
CA GLN A 141 18.14 10.19 3.57
C GLN A 141 18.22 10.17 5.10
N THR A 142 18.39 11.33 5.71
CA THR A 142 18.32 11.48 7.17
C THR A 142 17.36 12.58 7.54
N ASP A 143 16.61 12.34 8.60
CA ASP A 143 15.65 13.30 9.14
C ASP A 143 15.34 12.98 10.60
N PHE A 144 14.88 13.99 11.34
CA PHE A 144 14.36 13.86 12.69
C PHE A 144 12.84 13.83 12.69
N THR A 145 12.29 12.96 13.53
CA THR A 145 10.88 13.07 13.90
C THR A 145 10.75 13.09 15.42
N TYR A 146 9.72 13.77 15.93
CA TYR A 146 9.52 13.94 17.37
C TYR A 146 8.38 13.05 17.87
N LEU A 147 8.58 12.49 19.06
CA LEU A 147 7.66 11.61 19.77
C LEU A 147 7.55 12.08 21.22
N LYS A 148 6.34 12.04 21.79
CA LYS A 148 6.11 12.47 23.16
C LYS A 148 6.01 11.26 24.08
N ILE A 149 6.70 11.33 25.23
CA ILE A 149 6.61 10.34 26.30
C ILE A 149 5.96 11.00 27.51
N ALA A 150 4.91 10.37 28.04
CA ALA A 150 4.17 10.90 29.19
C ALA A 150 5.09 11.03 30.41
N GLY A 151 5.16 12.21 31.00
CA GLY A 151 6.03 12.50 32.14
C GLY A 151 7.50 12.81 31.82
N TRP A 152 7.97 12.54 30.59
CA TRP A 152 9.36 12.76 30.18
C TRP A 152 9.53 13.87 29.14
N GLY A 153 8.47 14.24 28.42
CA GLY A 153 8.52 15.29 27.42
C GLY A 153 8.73 14.77 25.99
N TRP A 154 9.46 15.56 25.19
CA TRP A 154 9.71 15.26 23.79
C TRP A 154 11.03 14.53 23.60
N TYR A 155 10.99 13.50 22.77
CA TYR A 155 12.15 12.76 22.26
C TYR A 155 12.19 12.85 20.74
N TYR A 156 13.37 12.69 20.20
CA TYR A 156 13.65 12.87 18.79
C TYR A 156 14.21 11.59 18.21
N LEU A 157 13.55 11.08 17.19
CA LEU A 157 14.02 9.90 16.46
C LEU A 157 14.85 10.36 15.27
N SER A 158 16.17 10.18 15.35
CA SER A 158 17.07 10.30 14.22
C SER A 158 17.03 9.03 13.39
N THR A 159 16.90 9.14 12.07
CA THR A 159 16.71 7.99 11.17
C THR A 159 17.60 8.13 9.95
N VAL A 160 18.21 7.02 9.50
CA VAL A 160 18.94 6.92 8.24
C VAL A 160 18.27 5.87 7.36
N LEU A 161 17.76 6.32 6.21
CA LEU A 161 17.04 5.49 5.22
C LEU A 161 17.84 5.42 3.93
N ASP A 162 18.06 4.22 3.41
CA ASP A 162 18.63 4.04 2.07
C ASP A 162 17.61 4.44 0.99
N ASP A 163 17.98 5.39 0.14
CA ASP A 163 17.06 5.99 -0.83
C ASP A 163 16.58 4.99 -1.87
N PHE A 164 17.40 4.03 -2.27
CA PHE A 164 17.05 3.04 -3.29
C PHE A 164 16.12 1.97 -2.74
N SER A 165 16.54 1.25 -1.70
CA SER A 165 15.83 0.10 -1.12
C SER A 165 14.71 0.48 -0.15
N ARG A 166 14.67 1.71 0.36
CA ARG A 166 13.81 2.15 1.49
C ARG A 166 14.14 1.47 2.81
N TYR A 167 15.24 0.76 2.90
CA TYR A 167 15.69 0.08 4.11
C TYR A 167 16.12 1.11 5.15
N ILE A 168 15.66 0.97 6.38
CA ILE A 168 16.14 1.75 7.51
C ILE A 168 17.45 1.14 7.95
N VAL A 169 18.55 1.82 7.63
CA VAL A 169 19.91 1.35 7.88
C VAL A 169 20.26 1.49 9.36
N ALA A 170 19.89 2.64 9.95
CA ALA A 170 20.06 2.90 11.38
C ALA A 170 19.02 3.90 11.88
N TRP A 171 18.81 3.89 13.19
CA TRP A 171 17.99 4.86 13.90
C TRP A 171 18.48 5.00 15.35
N LYS A 172 18.18 6.14 15.97
CA LYS A 172 18.50 6.42 17.37
C LYS A 172 17.43 7.30 17.99
N LEU A 173 16.94 6.92 19.18
CA LEU A 173 16.05 7.75 19.97
C LEU A 173 16.90 8.71 20.84
N CYS A 174 16.76 10.01 20.62
CA CYS A 174 17.57 11.05 21.23
C CYS A 174 16.74 11.95 22.13
N ALA A 175 17.36 12.47 23.20
CA ALA A 175 16.74 13.49 24.03
C ALA A 175 16.86 14.89 23.44
N THR A 176 17.77 15.08 22.48
CA THR A 176 18.06 16.34 21.80
C THR A 176 18.04 16.18 20.29
N MET A 177 18.20 17.26 19.57
CA MET A 177 18.29 17.32 18.11
C MET A 177 19.59 18.05 17.71
N CYS A 178 20.73 17.57 18.21
CA CYS A 178 22.04 18.18 17.95
C CYS A 178 22.74 17.51 16.75
N ALA A 179 23.78 18.15 16.24
CA ALA A 179 24.63 17.58 15.20
C ALA A 179 25.30 16.29 15.66
N SER A 180 25.65 16.15 16.97
CA SER A 180 26.18 14.92 17.54
C SER A 180 25.20 13.76 17.48
N ASP A 181 23.87 13.98 17.64
CA ASP A 181 22.86 12.94 17.50
C ASP A 181 22.78 12.43 16.05
N VAL A 182 22.99 13.30 15.08
CA VAL A 182 23.06 12.94 13.66
C VAL A 182 24.31 12.11 13.39
N THR A 183 25.49 12.56 13.83
CA THR A 183 26.76 11.84 13.60
C THR A 183 26.76 10.48 14.27
N ASP A 184 26.23 10.34 15.48
CA ASP A 184 26.08 9.05 16.16
C ASP A 184 25.20 8.09 15.36
N THR A 185 24.07 8.60 14.83
CA THR A 185 23.17 7.75 13.99
C THR A 185 23.84 7.35 12.68
N LEU A 186 24.67 8.23 12.10
CA LEU A 186 25.42 7.93 10.88
C LEU A 186 26.57 6.95 11.16
N ASP A 187 27.23 7.00 12.31
CA ASP A 187 28.23 5.99 12.70
C ASP A 187 27.57 4.61 12.88
N LEU A 188 26.38 4.53 13.48
CA LEU A 188 25.57 3.31 13.51
C LEU A 188 25.23 2.79 12.11
N ALA A 189 24.85 3.70 11.18
CA ALA A 189 24.56 3.35 9.81
C ALA A 189 25.77 2.83 9.04
N LEU A 190 26.93 3.43 9.21
CA LEU A 190 28.19 2.98 8.63
C LEU A 190 28.55 1.58 9.13
N ALA A 191 28.46 1.34 10.45
CA ALA A 191 28.72 0.05 11.05
C ALA A 191 27.75 -1.02 10.55
N ALA A 192 26.43 -0.73 10.54
CA ALA A 192 25.39 -1.67 10.09
C ALA A 192 25.49 -2.02 8.60
N SER A 193 25.96 -1.09 7.77
CA SER A 193 26.19 -1.33 6.34
C SER A 193 27.55 -1.97 6.02
N GLY A 194 28.45 -2.11 6.99
CA GLY A 194 29.82 -2.58 6.82
C GLY A 194 30.73 -1.60 6.06
N LEU A 195 30.26 -0.37 5.83
CA LEU A 195 31.02 0.65 5.10
C LEU A 195 32.12 1.30 5.94
N ASP A 196 32.15 1.08 7.25
CA ASP A 196 33.19 1.56 8.17
C ASP A 196 34.53 0.82 7.99
N HIS A 197 34.48 -0.47 7.59
CA HIS A 197 35.64 -1.36 7.48
C HIS A 197 36.24 -1.46 6.07
N ILE A 198 35.54 -0.92 5.05
CA ILE A 198 35.94 -1.09 3.65
C ILE A 198 36.42 0.25 3.09
N THR A 199 37.59 0.24 2.42
CA THR A 199 38.00 1.36 1.57
C THR A 199 37.14 1.37 0.31
N VAL A 200 35.98 2.04 0.37
CA VAL A 200 35.02 2.12 -0.74
C VAL A 200 35.38 3.29 -1.64
N LEU A 201 35.31 3.07 -2.94
CA LEU A 201 35.50 4.12 -3.96
C LEU A 201 34.41 5.21 -3.87
N HIS A 202 33.21 4.87 -3.41
CA HIS A 202 32.10 5.81 -3.27
C HIS A 202 31.38 5.58 -1.95
N ARG A 203 31.41 6.58 -1.08
CA ARG A 203 30.58 6.64 0.13
C ARG A 203 29.17 7.12 -0.23
N PRO A 204 28.14 6.75 0.55
CA PRO A 204 26.80 7.28 0.36
C PRO A 204 26.78 8.81 0.44
N ARG A 205 26.05 9.46 -0.44
CA ARG A 205 25.74 10.87 -0.30
C ARG A 205 24.66 11.02 0.77
N LEU A 206 24.81 11.98 1.66
CA LEU A 206 23.80 12.26 2.68
C LEU A 206 22.82 13.33 2.16
N LEU A 207 21.54 13.01 2.16
CA LEU A 207 20.45 13.94 1.86
C LEU A 207 19.73 14.32 3.15
N SER A 208 19.73 15.59 3.50
CA SER A 208 19.01 16.13 4.66
C SER A 208 18.17 17.35 4.29
N ASP A 209 17.33 17.79 5.20
CA ASP A 209 16.72 19.12 5.15
C ASP A 209 17.73 20.22 5.52
N ASN A 210 17.24 21.45 5.68
CA ASN A 210 18.02 22.61 6.09
C ASN A 210 17.88 22.90 7.60
N GLY A 211 17.50 21.90 8.40
CA GLY A 211 17.40 22.03 9.86
C GLY A 211 18.73 22.42 10.50
N SER A 212 18.67 23.09 11.66
CA SER A 212 19.86 23.60 12.36
C SER A 212 20.92 22.54 12.64
N SER A 213 20.48 21.30 12.94
CA SER A 213 21.35 20.15 13.19
C SER A 213 22.16 19.74 11.95
N TYR A 214 21.62 19.96 10.76
CA TYR A 214 22.23 19.60 9.48
C TYR A 214 23.06 20.72 8.86
N VAL A 215 22.90 21.94 9.36
CA VAL A 215 23.69 23.12 8.90
C VAL A 215 24.93 23.33 9.77
N ALA A 216 25.02 22.67 10.92
CA ALA A 216 26.12 22.82 11.87
C ALA A 216 27.48 22.45 11.25
N GLY A 217 28.50 23.24 11.56
CA GLY A 217 29.88 23.04 11.08
C GLY A 217 30.43 21.67 11.47
N ASP A 218 30.09 21.19 12.68
CA ASP A 218 30.54 19.90 13.22
C ASP A 218 30.10 18.72 12.33
N LEU A 219 28.87 18.73 11.80
CA LEU A 219 28.43 17.72 10.86
C LEU A 219 29.20 17.79 9.54
N ALA A 220 29.47 18.99 9.04
CA ALA A 220 30.23 19.17 7.80
C ALA A 220 31.67 18.64 7.93
N GLU A 221 32.34 18.90 9.06
CA GLU A 221 33.66 18.35 9.36
C GLU A 221 33.66 16.84 9.48
N TRP A 222 32.66 16.30 10.17
CA TRP A 222 32.50 14.85 10.31
C TRP A 222 32.29 14.17 8.94
N LEU A 223 31.39 14.68 8.09
CA LEU A 223 31.13 14.16 6.74
C LEU A 223 32.41 14.21 5.88
N LYS A 224 33.15 15.32 5.94
CA LYS A 224 34.44 15.45 5.25
C LYS A 224 35.43 14.41 5.74
N GLY A 225 35.52 14.19 7.05
CA GLY A 225 36.37 13.16 7.65
C GLY A 225 36.04 11.74 7.22
N LYS A 226 34.75 11.46 6.96
CA LYS A 226 34.27 10.16 6.45
C LYS A 226 34.26 10.06 4.92
N GLY A 227 34.59 11.12 4.18
CA GLY A 227 34.55 11.15 2.72
C GLY A 227 33.13 11.05 2.15
N MET A 228 32.14 11.60 2.84
CA MET A 228 30.73 11.62 2.43
C MET A 228 30.33 13.00 1.93
N ASP A 229 29.64 13.04 0.79
CA ASP A 229 29.07 14.26 0.24
C ASP A 229 27.74 14.58 0.92
N HIS A 230 27.49 15.85 1.16
CA HIS A 230 26.23 16.36 1.72
C HIS A 230 25.38 17.05 0.63
N VAL A 231 24.20 16.53 0.39
CA VAL A 231 23.19 17.12 -0.49
C VAL A 231 22.08 17.68 0.40
N ARG A 232 21.80 18.97 0.29
CA ARG A 232 20.70 19.61 1.02
C ARG A 232 19.50 19.78 0.10
N GLY A 233 18.30 19.55 0.63
CA GLY A 233 17.07 19.86 -0.07
C GLY A 233 17.02 21.33 -0.48
N ALA A 234 16.54 21.64 -1.69
CA ALA A 234 16.35 23.03 -2.08
C ALA A 234 15.31 23.70 -1.14
N PRO A 235 15.53 24.93 -0.71
CA PRO A 235 14.57 25.67 0.10
C PRO A 235 13.19 25.65 -0.59
N TYR A 236 12.14 25.39 0.18
CA TYR A 236 10.74 25.31 -0.30
C TYR A 236 10.40 24.18 -1.28
N HIS A 237 11.24 23.15 -1.42
CA HIS A 237 10.93 21.93 -2.17
C HIS A 237 10.83 20.71 -1.24
N PRO A 238 9.69 20.50 -0.56
CA PRO A 238 9.52 19.38 0.40
C PRO A 238 9.56 17.99 -0.25
N GLN A 239 9.48 17.91 -1.57
CA GLN A 239 9.44 16.63 -2.28
C GLN A 239 10.76 15.86 -2.28
N THR A 240 11.86 16.49 -1.90
CA THR A 240 13.21 15.91 -1.95
C THR A 240 13.38 14.78 -0.92
N GLN A 241 12.71 14.87 0.23
CA GLN A 241 12.76 13.89 1.32
C GLN A 241 11.47 13.09 1.51
N GLY A 242 10.54 13.15 0.56
CA GLY A 242 9.22 12.54 0.68
C GLY A 242 9.20 11.02 1.01
N LYS A 243 10.35 10.33 0.90
CA LYS A 243 10.47 8.91 1.25
C LYS A 243 10.59 8.73 2.77
N ILE A 244 11.50 9.45 3.42
CA ILE A 244 11.71 9.40 4.86
C ILE A 244 10.55 10.06 5.60
N GLU A 245 10.00 11.18 5.08
CA GLU A 245 8.80 11.82 5.63
C GLU A 245 7.59 10.86 5.66
N ARG A 246 7.35 10.14 4.57
CA ARG A 246 6.28 9.13 4.49
C ARG A 246 6.52 7.97 5.45
N TRP A 247 7.76 7.57 5.63
CA TRP A 247 8.13 6.56 6.59
C TRP A 247 7.85 7.04 8.03
N HIS A 248 8.28 8.25 8.38
CA HIS A 248 7.99 8.88 9.67
C HIS A 248 6.49 9.00 9.93
N GLN A 249 5.70 9.39 8.92
CA GLN A 249 4.25 9.45 9.04
C GLN A 249 3.64 8.07 9.33
N THR A 250 4.13 7.04 8.67
CA THR A 250 3.67 5.65 8.89
C THR A 250 4.03 5.18 10.30
N LEU A 251 5.24 5.44 10.75
CA LEU A 251 5.69 5.14 12.11
C LEU A 251 4.83 5.86 13.15
N LYS A 252 4.60 7.16 12.98
CA LYS A 252 3.75 7.95 13.89
C LYS A 252 2.34 7.40 13.97
N ASN A 253 1.73 7.07 12.86
CA ASN A 253 0.38 6.53 12.82
C ASN A 253 0.25 5.21 13.58
N ARG A 254 1.32 4.41 13.68
CA ARG A 254 1.35 3.17 14.43
C ARG A 254 1.71 3.39 15.90
N ILE A 255 2.77 4.12 16.16
CA ILE A 255 3.31 4.31 17.50
C ILE A 255 2.41 5.21 18.37
N LEU A 256 1.84 6.28 17.81
CA LEU A 256 0.99 7.20 18.55
C LEU A 256 -0.40 6.64 18.95
N LEU A 257 -0.72 5.42 18.54
CA LEU A 257 -1.92 4.71 19.05
C LEU A 257 -1.80 4.33 20.52
N ASN A 258 -0.58 4.24 21.04
CA ASN A 258 -0.30 3.91 22.43
C ASN A 258 0.35 5.09 23.17
N ASN A 259 0.13 5.15 24.47
CA ASN A 259 0.84 6.05 25.35
C ASN A 259 2.07 5.35 25.93
N TYR A 260 3.21 6.04 25.90
CA TYR A 260 4.47 5.54 26.45
C TYR A 260 4.82 6.30 27.72
N TYR A 261 5.25 5.59 28.72
CA TYR A 261 5.62 6.13 30.04
C TYR A 261 7.12 6.02 30.34
N LEU A 262 7.82 5.16 29.59
CA LEU A 262 9.28 5.00 29.70
C LEU A 262 9.92 5.09 28.30
N PRO A 263 11.07 5.74 28.19
CA PRO A 263 11.81 5.82 26.93
C PRO A 263 12.15 4.44 26.35
N GLY A 264 12.54 3.48 27.19
CA GLY A 264 12.86 2.12 26.74
C GLY A 264 11.66 1.34 26.17
N ASP A 265 10.42 1.68 26.59
CA ASP A 265 9.22 1.07 25.99
C ASP A 265 8.98 1.59 24.58
N LEU A 266 9.14 2.90 24.38
CA LEU A 266 9.06 3.53 23.07
C LEU A 266 10.16 2.98 22.14
N GLU A 267 11.39 2.87 22.64
CA GLU A 267 12.53 2.35 21.87
C GLU A 267 12.29 0.91 21.39
N ARG A 268 11.77 0.04 22.26
CA ARG A 268 11.37 -1.34 21.88
C ARG A 268 10.30 -1.36 20.79
N GLN A 269 9.30 -0.50 20.88
CA GLN A 269 8.24 -0.43 19.88
C GLN A 269 8.76 0.11 18.54
N ILE A 270 9.67 1.09 18.55
CA ILE A 270 10.34 1.58 17.35
C ILE A 270 11.16 0.45 16.73
N SER A 271 11.94 -0.30 17.53
CA SER A 271 12.73 -1.43 17.05
C SER A 271 11.86 -2.48 16.35
N THR A 272 10.78 -2.90 17.00
CA THR A 272 9.82 -3.85 16.42
C THR A 272 9.20 -3.34 15.13
N PHE A 273 8.86 -2.04 15.09
CA PHE A 273 8.29 -1.42 13.89
C PHE A 273 9.31 -1.39 12.74
N VAL A 274 10.55 -0.99 13.01
CA VAL A 274 11.63 -0.93 12.01
C VAL A 274 11.91 -2.33 11.44
N GLU A 275 11.99 -3.32 12.31
CA GLU A 275 12.21 -4.71 11.89
C GLU A 275 11.08 -5.20 10.99
N HIS A 276 9.83 -5.00 11.40
CA HIS A 276 8.67 -5.35 10.58
C HIS A 276 8.65 -4.59 9.24
N ASP A 277 8.90 -3.27 9.25
CA ASP A 277 8.90 -2.46 8.03
C ASP A 277 10.01 -2.87 7.06
N ASN A 278 11.19 -3.21 7.59
CA ASN A 278 12.31 -3.67 6.78
C ASN A 278 12.13 -5.09 6.23
N GLN A 279 11.63 -6.03 7.05
CA GLN A 279 11.65 -7.46 6.74
C GLN A 279 10.33 -8.01 6.20
N ALA A 280 9.20 -7.40 6.58
CA ALA A 280 7.89 -7.99 6.31
C ALA A 280 6.97 -7.11 5.44
N ARG A 281 7.22 -5.80 5.37
CA ARG A 281 6.33 -4.90 4.64
C ARG A 281 6.66 -4.82 3.17
N TYR A 282 5.74 -5.25 2.32
CA TYR A 282 5.85 -5.15 0.87
C TYR A 282 5.63 -3.73 0.36
N ARG A 283 6.45 -3.29 -0.58
CA ARG A 283 6.42 -1.96 -1.19
C ARG A 283 6.12 -2.04 -2.68
N GLU A 284 5.04 -1.39 -3.13
CA GLU A 284 4.70 -1.33 -4.56
C GLU A 284 5.82 -0.73 -5.41
N SER A 285 6.44 0.34 -4.90
CA SER A 285 7.58 1.00 -5.56
C SER A 285 8.81 0.12 -5.72
N LEU A 286 8.86 -1.02 -5.04
CA LEU A 286 9.92 -2.03 -5.09
C LEU A 286 9.41 -3.34 -5.74
N ALA A 287 8.45 -3.28 -6.66
CA ALA A 287 7.85 -4.46 -7.28
C ALA A 287 7.26 -5.46 -6.27
N ASN A 288 6.65 -4.96 -5.19
CA ASN A 288 6.13 -5.74 -4.07
C ASN A 288 7.18 -6.60 -3.35
N LEU A 289 8.39 -6.07 -3.25
CA LEU A 289 9.46 -6.65 -2.40
C LEU A 289 9.52 -5.90 -1.07
N THR A 290 10.13 -6.54 -0.07
CA THR A 290 10.47 -5.86 1.18
C THR A 290 11.71 -4.99 1.01
N PRO A 291 11.89 -3.93 1.81
CA PRO A 291 13.14 -3.17 1.82
C PRO A 291 14.39 -4.05 1.98
N ALA A 292 14.33 -5.07 2.84
CA ALA A 292 15.41 -6.01 3.07
C ALA A 292 15.73 -6.87 1.85
N ASP A 293 14.73 -7.31 1.07
CA ASP A 293 14.97 -8.08 -0.14
C ASP A 293 15.78 -7.30 -1.18
N VAL A 294 15.50 -6.00 -1.27
CA VAL A 294 16.24 -5.12 -2.18
C VAL A 294 17.62 -4.79 -1.61
N TYR A 295 17.71 -4.45 -0.33
CA TYR A 295 18.97 -4.06 0.32
C TYR A 295 19.99 -5.19 0.36
N PHE A 296 19.56 -6.43 0.59
CA PHE A 296 20.42 -7.61 0.61
C PHE A 296 20.55 -8.33 -0.74
N GLY A 297 20.10 -7.72 -1.85
CA GLY A 297 20.30 -8.23 -3.19
C GLY A 297 19.48 -9.45 -3.58
N ARG A 298 18.43 -9.80 -2.81
CA ARG A 298 17.52 -10.95 -3.07
C ARG A 298 16.47 -10.67 -4.15
N ALA A 299 16.32 -9.41 -4.54
CA ALA A 299 15.23 -8.93 -5.41
C ALA A 299 15.08 -9.72 -6.71
N GLN A 300 16.16 -9.94 -7.44
CA GLN A 300 16.13 -10.63 -8.73
C GLN A 300 15.71 -12.09 -8.61
N ALA A 301 16.20 -12.80 -7.59
CA ALA A 301 15.83 -14.18 -7.36
C ALA A 301 14.34 -14.33 -7.05
N ILE A 302 13.80 -13.47 -6.17
CA ILE A 302 12.38 -13.48 -5.78
C ILE A 302 11.48 -13.15 -6.99
N ILE A 303 11.84 -12.14 -7.79
CA ILE A 303 11.06 -11.77 -8.98
C ILE A 303 11.08 -12.90 -10.02
N ALA A 304 12.21 -13.56 -10.22
CA ALA A 304 12.31 -14.67 -11.16
C ALA A 304 11.52 -15.91 -10.73
N GLU A 305 11.30 -16.08 -9.43
CA GLU A 305 10.55 -17.21 -8.86
C GLU A 305 9.02 -16.97 -8.86
N ARG A 306 8.58 -15.70 -8.87
CA ARG A 306 7.16 -15.31 -8.94
C ARG A 306 6.58 -15.51 -10.34
#